data_1432f6fa7a2c108759e2da1f779dc09a
#
_entry.id   1432f6fa7a2c108759e2da1f779dc09a
#
_cell.length_a   1.000
_cell.length_b   1.000
_cell.length_c   1.000
_cell.angle_alpha   90.00
_cell.angle_beta   90.00
_cell.angle_gamma   90.00
#
_symmetry.space_group_name_H-M   'P 1'
#
loop_
_entity.id
_entity.type
_entity.pdbx_description
1 polymer ?
#
loop_
_entity_poly.entity_id
_entity_poly.type
_entity_poly.pdbx_seq_one_letter_code
_entity_poly.pdbx_strand_id
1 'polypeptide(L)'
;MKEILKQVLVLILHKLSALVIRKYNPKIIGITGTVGKTTTKDAVYTALARFESVRKSQKSFNSELGIPLTILDSDNPGRDVLGWIRVVIDGLIMLVFKSPYPKWLVLEIGTDKPGDIGLITKWLHPDIVVVTKLSKVPVHVEAFGSPEYLFEEKGNLVKALKPGGTLILNADDEDVMAYKGISEEKLLLFGEKSGSDIGFSDYQIIY
;
A
#
# COMPACT_ATOMS: atom_id res chain seq x y z
N MET A 1 14.87 2.08 -20.51
CA MET A 1 15.94 1.94 -19.49
C MET A 1 16.37 0.48 -19.50
N LYS A 2 17.67 0.19 -19.52
CA LYS A 2 18.15 -1.21 -19.46
C LYS A 2 17.68 -1.80 -18.12
N GLU A 3 17.29 -3.07 -18.11
CA GLU A 3 16.68 -3.74 -16.93
C GLU A 3 17.54 -3.60 -15.66
N ILE A 4 18.86 -3.78 -15.81
CA ILE A 4 19.80 -3.62 -14.70
C ILE A 4 19.75 -2.23 -14.08
N LEU A 5 19.67 -1.17 -14.91
CA LEU A 5 19.58 0.21 -14.41
C LEU A 5 18.27 0.46 -13.65
N LYS A 6 17.17 -0.13 -14.11
CA LYS A 6 15.89 -0.10 -13.41
C LYS A 6 15.98 -0.76 -12.03
N GLN A 7 16.58 -1.96 -11.96
CA GLN A 7 16.74 -2.68 -10.68
C GLN A 7 17.61 -1.90 -9.68
N VAL A 8 18.71 -1.30 -10.14
CA VAL A 8 19.56 -0.44 -9.29
C VAL A 8 18.78 0.76 -8.78
N LEU A 9 18.01 1.42 -9.64
CA LEU A 9 17.17 2.56 -9.26
C LEU A 9 16.12 2.14 -8.22
N VAL A 10 15.42 1.03 -8.41
CA VAL A 10 14.44 0.49 -7.45
C VAL A 10 15.11 0.29 -6.08
N LEU A 11 16.28 -0.34 -6.04
CA LEU A 11 17.01 -0.56 -4.79
C LEU A 11 17.38 0.75 -4.09
N ILE A 12 17.83 1.76 -4.85
CA ILE A 12 18.16 3.08 -4.31
C ILE A 12 16.91 3.74 -3.72
N LEU A 13 15.80 3.74 -4.46
CA LEU A 13 14.55 4.35 -4.03
C LEU A 13 13.96 3.63 -2.81
N HIS A 14 14.02 2.31 -2.75
CA HIS A 14 13.57 1.54 -1.58
C HIS A 14 14.38 1.89 -0.33
N LYS A 15 15.72 1.93 -0.43
CA LYS A 15 16.58 2.33 0.70
C LYS A 15 16.30 3.76 1.14
N LEU A 16 16.17 4.67 0.19
CA LEU A 16 15.92 6.08 0.46
C LEU A 16 14.56 6.26 1.15
N SER A 17 13.52 5.61 0.65
CA SER A 17 12.17 5.62 1.24
C SER A 17 12.17 5.04 2.66
N ALA A 18 12.88 3.94 2.90
CA ALA A 18 13.01 3.35 4.23
C ALA A 18 13.66 4.34 5.23
N LEU A 19 14.72 5.05 4.80
CA LEU A 19 15.38 6.06 5.61
C LEU A 19 14.48 7.27 5.89
N VAL A 20 13.71 7.72 4.90
CA VAL A 20 12.75 8.83 5.05
C VAL A 20 11.64 8.42 6.04
N ILE A 21 11.05 7.23 5.90
CA ILE A 21 10.07 6.71 6.86
C ILE A 21 10.67 6.65 8.27
N ARG A 22 11.90 6.14 8.42
CA ARG A 22 12.56 6.08 9.71
C ARG A 22 12.80 7.47 10.34
N LYS A 23 13.15 8.47 9.51
CA LYS A 23 13.40 9.85 9.97
C LYS A 23 12.12 10.55 10.42
N TYR A 24 11.06 10.48 9.62
CA TYR A 24 9.83 11.24 9.85
C TYR A 24 8.78 10.47 10.64
N ASN A 25 8.91 9.14 10.70
CA ASN A 25 8.04 8.21 11.43
C ASN A 25 6.53 8.45 11.20
N PRO A 26 6.07 8.55 9.93
CA PRO A 26 4.65 8.71 9.66
C PRO A 26 3.89 7.43 10.04
N LYS A 27 2.60 7.57 10.35
CA LYS A 27 1.67 6.45 10.40
C LYS A 27 1.34 5.98 8.99
N ILE A 28 1.33 4.69 8.74
CA ILE A 28 1.16 4.12 7.40
C ILE A 28 -0.08 3.24 7.36
N ILE A 29 -0.97 3.52 6.41
CA ILE A 29 -2.10 2.67 6.06
C ILE A 29 -1.78 2.02 4.72
N GLY A 30 -1.60 0.70 4.71
CA GLY A 30 -1.43 -0.11 3.51
C GLY A 30 -2.76 -0.71 3.07
N ILE A 31 -3.16 -0.48 1.83
CA ILE A 31 -4.43 -0.97 1.28
C ILE A 31 -4.15 -1.91 0.11
N THR A 32 -4.62 -3.14 0.22
CA THR A 32 -4.50 -4.15 -0.84
C THR A 32 -5.84 -4.83 -1.15
N GLY A 33 -5.86 -5.66 -2.15
CA GLY A 33 -7.02 -6.37 -2.67
C GLY A 33 -7.01 -6.46 -4.19
N THR A 34 -8.01 -7.05 -4.80
CA THR A 34 -8.18 -7.06 -6.26
C THR A 34 -9.05 -5.90 -6.70
N VAL A 35 -10.15 -5.65 -6.01
CA VAL A 35 -11.14 -4.61 -6.32
C VAL A 35 -11.31 -3.68 -5.13
N GLY A 36 -11.56 -2.38 -5.39
CA GLY A 36 -11.89 -1.39 -4.36
C GLY A 36 -10.68 -0.70 -3.70
N LYS A 37 -9.44 -1.06 -4.00
CA LYS A 37 -8.23 -0.44 -3.43
C LYS A 37 -8.21 1.08 -3.56
N THR A 38 -8.36 1.59 -4.78
CA THR A 38 -8.27 3.03 -5.07
C THR A 38 -9.41 3.80 -4.41
N THR A 39 -10.63 3.28 -4.48
CA THR A 39 -11.80 3.89 -3.82
C THR A 39 -11.60 3.94 -2.31
N THR A 40 -11.15 2.86 -1.69
CA THR A 40 -10.86 2.80 -0.25
C THR A 40 -9.74 3.78 0.13
N LYS A 41 -8.64 3.83 -0.64
CA LYS A 41 -7.55 4.79 -0.44
C LYS A 41 -8.07 6.24 -0.46
N ASP A 42 -8.90 6.56 -1.44
CA ASP A 42 -9.44 7.92 -1.60
C ASP A 42 -10.43 8.28 -0.49
N ALA A 43 -11.27 7.35 -0.06
CA ALA A 43 -12.19 7.53 1.07
C ALA A 43 -11.42 7.74 2.38
N VAL A 44 -10.44 6.89 2.68
CA VAL A 44 -9.59 7.00 3.87
C VAL A 44 -8.82 8.32 3.88
N TYR A 45 -8.23 8.70 2.75
CA TYR A 45 -7.56 10.00 2.61
C TYR A 45 -8.51 11.15 2.90
N THR A 46 -9.70 11.15 2.31
CA THR A 46 -10.69 12.24 2.47
C THR A 46 -11.14 12.37 3.91
N ALA A 47 -11.33 11.26 4.61
CA ALA A 47 -11.72 11.26 6.02
C ALA A 47 -10.58 11.79 6.90
N LEU A 48 -9.36 11.32 6.72
CA LEU A 48 -8.21 11.71 7.55
C LEU A 48 -7.74 13.13 7.30
N ALA A 49 -7.76 13.60 6.04
CA ALA A 49 -7.28 14.93 5.66
C ALA A 49 -8.06 16.08 6.30
N ARG A 50 -9.22 15.80 6.92
CA ARG A 50 -9.97 16.79 7.70
C ARG A 50 -9.34 17.10 9.06
N PHE A 51 -8.51 16.21 9.57
CA PHE A 51 -7.99 16.28 10.95
C PHE A 51 -6.46 16.24 10.99
N GLU A 52 -5.81 15.71 9.98
CA GLU A 52 -4.37 15.44 9.97
C GLU A 52 -3.73 15.79 8.63
N SER A 53 -2.40 15.96 8.64
CA SER A 53 -1.64 16.06 7.40
C SER A 53 -1.45 14.67 6.81
N VAL A 54 -1.98 14.44 5.62
CA VAL A 54 -2.02 13.14 4.96
C VAL A 54 -1.49 13.24 3.54
N ARG A 55 -0.73 12.24 3.13
CA ARG A 55 -0.37 12.02 1.73
C ARG A 55 -0.88 10.65 1.30
N LYS A 56 -1.38 10.56 0.07
CA LYS A 56 -1.81 9.29 -0.51
C LYS A 56 -1.07 8.97 -1.79
N SER A 57 -1.02 7.69 -2.15
CA SER A 57 -0.57 7.26 -3.47
C SER A 57 -1.40 7.94 -4.55
N GLN A 58 -0.72 8.50 -5.54
CA GLN A 58 -1.36 8.97 -6.78
C GLN A 58 -1.89 7.78 -7.60
N LYS A 59 -2.68 8.05 -8.65
CA LYS A 59 -3.13 7.00 -9.57
C LYS A 59 -1.95 6.20 -10.09
N SER A 60 -2.05 4.86 -10.06
CA SER A 60 -1.03 3.91 -10.54
C SER A 60 0.28 3.86 -9.73
N PHE A 61 0.41 4.59 -8.60
CA PHE A 61 1.59 4.53 -7.74
C PHE A 61 1.44 3.43 -6.68
N ASN A 62 1.15 2.21 -7.11
CA ASN A 62 0.89 1.05 -6.26
C ASN A 62 1.95 -0.06 -6.40
N SER A 63 3.06 0.21 -7.08
CA SER A 63 4.11 -0.73 -7.44
C SER A 63 5.47 -0.41 -6.81
N GLU A 64 6.49 -1.20 -7.17
CA GLU A 64 7.89 -1.09 -6.73
C GLU A 64 8.52 0.31 -6.91
N LEU A 65 8.04 1.11 -7.88
CA LEU A 65 8.47 2.49 -8.10
C LEU A 65 7.47 3.50 -7.54
N GLY A 66 6.17 3.23 -7.67
CA GLY A 66 5.13 4.19 -7.30
C GLY A 66 5.06 4.46 -5.80
N ILE A 67 5.26 3.43 -4.97
CA ILE A 67 5.26 3.59 -3.51
C ILE A 67 6.43 4.48 -3.05
N PRO A 68 7.69 4.23 -3.46
CA PRO A 68 8.79 5.16 -3.19
C PRO A 68 8.53 6.59 -3.66
N LEU A 69 8.00 6.79 -4.87
CA LEU A 69 7.68 8.13 -5.38
C LEU A 69 6.66 8.85 -4.49
N THR A 70 5.63 8.12 -4.00
CA THR A 70 4.68 8.68 -3.03
C THR A 70 5.37 9.11 -1.73
N ILE A 71 6.27 8.29 -1.19
CA ILE A 71 6.99 8.58 0.05
C ILE A 71 7.92 9.78 -0.12
N LEU A 72 8.60 9.88 -1.27
CA LEU A 72 9.53 10.96 -1.60
C LEU A 72 8.86 12.22 -2.16
N ASP A 73 7.51 12.24 -2.25
CA ASP A 73 6.73 13.35 -2.79
C ASP A 73 7.15 13.76 -4.22
N SER A 74 7.34 12.78 -5.05
CA SER A 74 7.85 12.99 -6.40
C SER A 74 6.91 12.44 -7.45
N ASP A 75 6.82 13.13 -8.58
CA ASP A 75 6.15 12.62 -9.77
C ASP A 75 7.00 11.55 -10.46
N ASN A 76 6.37 10.76 -11.32
CA ASN A 76 7.08 9.75 -12.09
C ASN A 76 7.78 10.38 -13.31
N PRO A 77 9.11 10.39 -13.35
CA PRO A 77 9.86 10.95 -14.48
C PRO A 77 9.74 10.15 -15.79
N GLY A 78 9.17 8.97 -15.75
CA GLY A 78 9.02 8.13 -16.94
C GLY A 78 10.37 7.74 -17.56
N ARG A 79 10.67 8.29 -18.75
CA ARG A 79 11.93 8.02 -19.47
C ARG A 79 13.03 9.05 -19.21
N ASP A 80 12.72 10.09 -18.46
CA ASP A 80 13.69 11.17 -18.17
C ASP A 80 14.70 10.73 -17.11
N VAL A 81 15.95 10.53 -17.52
CA VAL A 81 17.04 10.13 -16.64
C VAL A 81 17.40 11.24 -15.65
N LEU A 82 17.38 12.51 -16.08
CA LEU A 82 17.66 13.63 -15.20
C LEU A 82 16.58 13.80 -14.14
N GLY A 83 15.33 13.54 -14.50
CA GLY A 83 14.22 13.50 -13.56
C GLY A 83 14.43 12.45 -12.46
N TRP A 84 14.93 11.25 -12.81
CA TRP A 84 15.26 10.22 -11.79
C TRP A 84 16.41 10.63 -10.87
N ILE A 85 17.43 11.28 -11.41
CA ILE A 85 18.54 11.84 -10.61
C ILE A 85 17.98 12.89 -9.64
N ARG A 86 17.06 13.74 -10.09
CA ARG A 86 16.42 14.74 -9.24
C ARG A 86 15.62 14.08 -8.11
N VAL A 87 14.83 13.05 -8.38
CA VAL A 87 14.09 12.29 -7.34
C VAL A 87 15.04 11.80 -6.24
N VAL A 88 16.20 11.25 -6.63
CA VAL A 88 17.19 10.76 -5.66
C VAL A 88 17.79 11.92 -4.86
N ILE A 89 18.13 13.03 -5.51
CA ILE A 89 18.69 14.22 -4.83
C ILE A 89 17.67 14.80 -3.85
N ASP A 90 16.41 14.98 -4.27
CA ASP A 90 15.35 15.51 -3.41
C ASP A 90 15.12 14.61 -2.18
N GLY A 91 15.14 13.30 -2.37
CA GLY A 91 15.09 12.35 -1.27
C GLY A 91 16.29 12.45 -0.31
N LEU A 92 17.50 12.65 -0.83
CA LEU A 92 18.69 12.90 0.00
C LEU A 92 18.57 14.22 0.77
N ILE A 93 18.06 15.28 0.13
CA ILE A 93 17.78 16.55 0.78
C ILE A 93 16.79 16.37 1.94
N MET A 94 15.73 15.58 1.74
CA MET A 94 14.79 15.24 2.81
C MET A 94 15.45 14.51 3.98
N LEU A 95 16.53 13.75 3.76
CA LEU A 95 17.28 13.10 4.82
C LEU A 95 18.22 14.05 5.57
N VAL A 96 18.84 14.98 4.87
CA VAL A 96 19.80 15.92 5.48
C VAL A 96 19.08 17.07 6.18
N PHE A 97 18.11 17.66 5.53
CA PHE A 97 17.38 18.81 6.06
C PHE A 97 16.05 18.39 6.70
N LYS A 98 15.60 19.18 7.70
CA LYS A 98 14.28 18.99 8.29
C LYS A 98 13.25 19.72 7.42
N SER A 99 12.36 18.96 6.81
CA SER A 99 11.26 19.47 5.98
C SER A 99 9.91 19.07 6.59
N PRO A 100 8.84 19.84 6.34
CA PRO A 100 7.49 19.39 6.65
C PRO A 100 7.20 18.03 5.98
N TYR A 101 6.66 17.09 6.73
CA TYR A 101 6.32 15.76 6.22
C TYR A 101 4.93 15.35 6.76
N PRO A 102 4.11 14.64 5.97
CA PRO A 102 2.79 14.24 6.43
C PRO A 102 2.87 13.29 7.63
N LYS A 103 1.92 13.42 8.56
CA LYS A 103 1.78 12.51 9.69
C LYS A 103 1.26 11.13 9.27
N TRP A 104 0.53 11.08 8.16
CA TRP A 104 -0.07 9.85 7.63
C TRP A 104 0.28 9.64 6.17
N LEU A 105 0.56 8.40 5.84
CA LEU A 105 0.67 7.92 4.46
C LEU A 105 -0.43 6.89 4.20
N VAL A 106 -1.23 7.10 3.16
CA VAL A 106 -2.25 6.15 2.69
C VAL A 106 -1.77 5.56 1.37
N LEU A 107 -1.27 4.34 1.43
CA LEU A 107 -0.58 3.68 0.34
C LEU A 107 -1.44 2.58 -0.27
N GLU A 108 -1.75 2.69 -1.55
CA GLU A 108 -2.31 1.61 -2.33
C GLU A 108 -1.17 0.66 -2.73
N ILE A 109 -1.27 -0.61 -2.33
CA ILE A 109 -0.25 -1.62 -2.58
C ILE A 109 -0.83 -2.70 -3.47
N GLY A 110 -0.41 -2.68 -4.71
CA GLY A 110 -0.76 -3.64 -5.75
C GLY A 110 0.41 -4.55 -6.10
N THR A 111 0.14 -5.50 -6.97
CA THR A 111 1.14 -6.39 -7.53
C THR A 111 0.80 -6.70 -8.98
N ASP A 112 1.78 -6.63 -9.86
CA ASP A 112 1.69 -7.01 -11.26
C ASP A 112 2.38 -8.36 -11.51
N LYS A 113 3.33 -8.74 -10.65
CA LYS A 113 4.10 -9.99 -10.74
C LYS A 113 4.45 -10.53 -9.35
N PRO A 114 4.74 -11.84 -9.23
CA PRO A 114 5.18 -12.46 -8.00
C PRO A 114 6.40 -11.76 -7.40
N GLY A 115 6.37 -11.50 -6.09
CA GLY A 115 7.45 -10.88 -5.32
C GLY A 115 7.38 -9.36 -5.19
N ASP A 116 6.48 -8.66 -5.89
CA ASP A 116 6.38 -7.20 -5.83
C ASP A 116 6.07 -6.71 -4.42
N ILE A 117 5.04 -7.27 -3.77
CA ILE A 117 4.67 -6.92 -2.39
C ILE A 117 5.74 -7.42 -1.42
N GLY A 118 6.26 -8.63 -1.63
CA GLY A 118 7.32 -9.19 -0.82
C GLY A 118 8.60 -8.32 -0.80
N LEU A 119 8.95 -7.67 -1.91
CA LEU A 119 10.08 -6.73 -1.96
C LEU A 119 9.80 -5.42 -1.19
N ILE A 120 8.58 -4.92 -1.25
CA ILE A 120 8.16 -3.70 -0.56
C ILE A 120 8.12 -3.94 0.95
N THR A 121 7.58 -5.06 1.38
CA THR A 121 7.39 -5.40 2.80
C THR A 121 8.70 -5.71 3.54
N LYS A 122 9.81 -5.87 2.84
CA LYS A 122 11.13 -5.93 3.48
C LYS A 122 11.54 -4.66 4.22
N TRP A 123 10.95 -3.53 3.85
CA TRP A 123 11.30 -2.23 4.41
C TRP A 123 10.09 -1.36 4.79
N LEU A 124 8.90 -1.69 4.30
CA LEU A 124 7.65 -0.99 4.59
C LEU A 124 6.81 -1.83 5.56
N HIS A 125 6.59 -1.32 6.76
CA HIS A 125 5.75 -1.97 7.77
C HIS A 125 4.59 -1.04 8.12
N PRO A 126 3.35 -1.33 7.68
CA PRO A 126 2.19 -0.49 7.96
C PRO A 126 1.78 -0.55 9.43
N ASP A 127 1.17 0.55 9.93
CA ASP A 127 0.47 0.59 11.21
C ASP A 127 -0.95 0.03 11.08
N ILE A 128 -1.55 0.15 9.88
CA ILE A 128 -2.86 -0.37 9.56
C ILE A 128 -2.79 -1.05 8.19
N VAL A 129 -3.33 -2.25 8.07
CA VAL A 129 -3.52 -2.94 6.79
C VAL A 129 -5.00 -3.13 6.53
N VAL A 130 -5.44 -2.72 5.35
CA VAL A 130 -6.81 -2.93 4.86
C VAL A 130 -6.78 -3.89 3.68
N VAL A 131 -7.54 -4.98 3.77
CA VAL A 131 -7.76 -5.89 2.64
C VAL A 131 -9.19 -5.73 2.17
N THR A 132 -9.37 -5.25 0.94
CA THR A 132 -10.68 -4.85 0.42
C THR A 132 -11.50 -6.03 -0.07
N LYS A 133 -11.19 -6.54 -1.25
CA LYS A 133 -11.87 -7.69 -1.87
C LYS A 133 -10.88 -8.48 -2.70
N LEU A 134 -10.98 -9.81 -2.65
CA LEU A 134 -10.27 -10.72 -3.52
C LEU A 134 -11.23 -11.27 -4.57
N SER A 135 -10.87 -11.17 -5.85
CA SER A 135 -11.70 -11.74 -6.92
C SER A 135 -11.36 -13.21 -7.11
N LYS A 136 -12.36 -14.07 -7.23
CA LYS A 136 -12.19 -15.49 -7.57
C LYS A 136 -11.51 -15.69 -8.94
N VAL A 137 -11.61 -14.71 -9.83
CA VAL A 137 -10.88 -14.65 -11.11
C VAL A 137 -10.06 -13.37 -11.13
N PRO A 138 -8.82 -13.38 -10.64
CA PRO A 138 -7.99 -12.18 -10.61
C PRO A 138 -7.56 -11.76 -12.02
N VAL A 139 -7.52 -10.45 -12.27
CA VAL A 139 -7.18 -9.84 -13.57
C VAL A 139 -5.74 -10.16 -14.02
N HIS A 140 -4.87 -10.68 -13.14
CA HIS A 140 -3.45 -10.98 -13.42
C HIS A 140 -3.06 -12.44 -13.14
N VAL A 141 -4.03 -13.39 -13.19
CA VAL A 141 -3.76 -14.83 -12.94
C VAL A 141 -2.66 -15.37 -13.86
N GLU A 142 -2.61 -14.91 -15.12
CA GLU A 142 -1.60 -15.35 -16.08
C GLU A 142 -0.17 -15.09 -15.61
N ALA A 143 0.06 -14.00 -14.88
CA ALA A 143 1.37 -13.64 -14.34
C ALA A 143 1.74 -14.44 -13.07
N PHE A 144 0.74 -14.92 -12.32
CA PHE A 144 0.92 -15.60 -11.03
C PHE A 144 0.81 -17.13 -11.11
N GLY A 145 0.36 -17.67 -12.24
CA GLY A 145 0.18 -19.11 -12.43
C GLY A 145 -0.99 -19.72 -11.65
N SER A 146 -1.36 -19.20 -10.49
CA SER A 146 -2.55 -19.62 -9.75
C SER A 146 -3.09 -18.52 -8.80
N PRO A 147 -4.39 -18.60 -8.41
CA PRO A 147 -4.98 -17.70 -7.41
C PRO A 147 -4.31 -17.77 -6.04
N GLU A 148 -3.80 -18.94 -5.64
CA GLU A 148 -3.13 -19.18 -4.37
C GLU A 148 -1.85 -18.35 -4.25
N TYR A 149 -1.05 -18.27 -5.31
CA TYR A 149 0.16 -17.42 -5.33
C TYR A 149 -0.18 -15.94 -5.19
N LEU A 150 -1.27 -15.50 -5.81
CA LEU A 150 -1.73 -14.12 -5.65
C LEU A 150 -2.24 -13.84 -4.24
N PHE A 151 -2.92 -14.80 -3.62
CA PHE A 151 -3.34 -14.75 -2.22
C PHE A 151 -2.11 -14.63 -1.30
N GLU A 152 -1.12 -15.51 -1.47
CA GLU A 152 0.11 -15.47 -0.68
C GLU A 152 0.86 -14.14 -0.85
N GLU A 153 0.95 -13.64 -2.08
CA GLU A 153 1.62 -12.37 -2.37
C GLU A 153 0.97 -11.19 -1.64
N LYS A 154 -0.37 -11.10 -1.64
CA LYS A 154 -1.09 -10.07 -0.88
C LYS A 154 -0.98 -10.29 0.63
N GLY A 155 -0.92 -11.54 1.07
CA GLY A 155 -0.68 -11.93 2.45
C GLY A 155 0.65 -11.41 3.01
N ASN A 156 1.65 -11.15 2.17
CA ASN A 156 2.90 -10.54 2.60
C ASN A 156 2.69 -9.15 3.23
N LEU A 157 1.69 -8.39 2.77
CA LEU A 157 1.36 -7.11 3.38
C LEU A 157 0.76 -7.29 4.79
N VAL A 158 -0.09 -8.32 4.97
CA VAL A 158 -0.67 -8.66 6.28
C VAL A 158 0.44 -9.08 7.26
N LYS A 159 1.39 -9.92 6.81
CA LYS A 159 2.54 -10.35 7.61
C LYS A 159 3.48 -9.20 7.98
N ALA A 160 3.48 -8.13 7.19
CA ALA A 160 4.32 -6.95 7.43
C ALA A 160 3.67 -5.92 8.37
N LEU A 161 2.47 -6.17 8.88
CA LEU A 161 1.81 -5.32 9.87
C LEU A 161 2.70 -5.16 11.09
N LYS A 162 2.88 -3.92 11.57
CA LYS A 162 3.69 -3.64 12.77
C LYS A 162 3.08 -4.30 14.00
N PRO A 163 3.89 -4.71 14.98
CA PRO A 163 3.40 -5.07 16.30
C PRO A 163 2.55 -3.94 16.91
N GLY A 164 1.38 -4.27 17.43
CA GLY A 164 0.38 -3.32 17.91
C GLY A 164 -0.43 -2.64 16.80
N GLY A 165 -0.26 -3.05 15.55
CA GLY A 165 -1.01 -2.56 14.41
C GLY A 165 -2.45 -3.05 14.35
N THR A 166 -3.18 -2.66 13.30
CA THR A 166 -4.57 -3.08 13.10
C THR A 166 -4.76 -3.66 11.71
N LEU A 167 -5.29 -4.87 11.66
CA LEU A 167 -5.73 -5.53 10.43
C LEU A 167 -7.22 -5.28 10.23
N ILE A 168 -7.61 -4.77 9.06
CA ILE A 168 -9.00 -4.48 8.70
C ILE A 168 -9.38 -5.36 7.51
N LEU A 169 -10.35 -6.24 7.67
CA LEU A 169 -10.78 -7.21 6.68
C LEU A 169 -12.23 -7.01 6.27
N ASN A 170 -12.52 -7.25 4.99
CA ASN A 170 -13.88 -7.34 4.48
C ASN A 170 -14.51 -8.67 4.89
N ALA A 171 -15.50 -8.62 5.77
CA ALA A 171 -16.22 -9.81 6.28
C ALA A 171 -17.10 -10.48 5.21
N ASP A 172 -17.45 -9.75 4.15
CA ASP A 172 -18.31 -10.28 3.09
C ASP A 172 -17.56 -11.15 2.08
N ASP A 173 -16.23 -11.17 2.15
CA ASP A 173 -15.35 -11.92 1.24
C ASP A 173 -14.66 -13.06 2.00
N GLU A 174 -14.99 -14.31 1.65
CA GLU A 174 -14.46 -15.49 2.33
C GLU A 174 -12.95 -15.66 2.13
N ASP A 175 -12.43 -15.29 0.95
CA ASP A 175 -11.01 -15.38 0.66
C ASP A 175 -10.24 -14.31 1.48
N VAL A 176 -10.83 -13.13 1.68
CA VAL A 176 -10.25 -12.10 2.57
C VAL A 176 -10.24 -12.56 4.02
N MET A 177 -11.31 -13.24 4.46
CA MET A 177 -11.40 -13.76 5.83
C MET A 177 -10.35 -14.83 6.15
N ALA A 178 -9.79 -15.51 5.15
CA ALA A 178 -8.69 -16.45 5.35
C ALA A 178 -7.41 -15.78 5.88
N TYR A 179 -7.28 -14.45 5.74
CA TYR A 179 -6.17 -13.71 6.35
C TYR A 179 -6.28 -13.52 7.87
N LYS A 180 -7.43 -13.77 8.47
CA LYS A 180 -7.64 -13.63 9.92
C LYS A 180 -6.63 -14.41 10.76
N GLY A 181 -6.17 -15.56 10.27
CA GLY A 181 -5.19 -16.40 10.97
C GLY A 181 -3.72 -16.04 10.72
N ILE A 182 -3.44 -15.02 9.89
CA ILE A 182 -2.06 -14.68 9.51
C ILE A 182 -1.41 -13.70 10.51
N SER A 183 -2.21 -12.89 11.20
CA SER A 183 -1.73 -11.90 12.16
C SER A 183 -2.44 -12.06 13.49
N GLU A 184 -1.68 -11.95 14.59
CA GLU A 184 -2.21 -11.92 15.96
C GLU A 184 -2.58 -10.52 16.43
N GLU A 185 -2.41 -9.51 15.56
CA GLU A 185 -2.65 -8.11 15.86
C GLU A 185 -4.15 -7.80 15.91
N LYS A 186 -4.50 -6.58 16.36
CA LYS A 186 -5.90 -6.16 16.46
C LYS A 186 -6.62 -6.35 15.12
N LEU A 187 -7.72 -7.08 15.13
CA LEU A 187 -8.59 -7.31 13.98
C LEU A 187 -9.84 -6.44 14.06
N LEU A 188 -10.21 -5.82 12.94
CA LEU A 188 -11.50 -5.18 12.73
C LEU A 188 -12.13 -5.74 11.44
N LEU A 189 -13.42 -5.98 11.49
CA LEU A 189 -14.19 -6.48 10.36
C LEU A 189 -15.16 -5.40 9.87
N PHE A 190 -15.23 -5.22 8.56
CA PHE A 190 -16.26 -4.37 7.94
C PHE A 190 -17.06 -5.17 6.91
N GLY A 191 -18.33 -4.85 6.75
CA GLY A 191 -19.19 -5.52 5.78
C GLY A 191 -20.66 -5.50 6.18
N GLU A 192 -21.50 -6.16 5.36
CA GLU A 192 -22.93 -6.34 5.61
C GLU A 192 -23.22 -7.53 6.52
N LYS A 193 -22.30 -8.51 6.57
CA LYS A 193 -22.48 -9.72 7.38
C LYS A 193 -22.62 -9.40 8.86
N SER A 194 -23.55 -10.08 9.51
CA SER A 194 -23.70 -10.06 10.96
C SER A 194 -22.39 -10.42 11.66
N GLY A 195 -22.01 -9.64 12.64
CA GLY A 195 -20.74 -9.80 13.37
C GLY A 195 -19.58 -8.96 12.85
N SER A 196 -19.81 -8.09 11.85
CA SER A 196 -18.86 -7.05 11.49
C SER A 196 -18.79 -6.00 12.59
N ASP A 197 -17.57 -5.51 12.91
CA ASP A 197 -17.35 -4.41 13.87
C ASP A 197 -17.88 -3.08 13.31
N ILE A 198 -17.82 -2.92 11.99
CA ILE A 198 -18.36 -1.77 11.25
C ILE A 198 -19.28 -2.34 10.18
N GLY A 199 -20.58 -2.29 10.48
CA GLY A 199 -21.63 -2.76 9.57
C GLY A 199 -22.26 -1.62 8.78
N PHE A 200 -22.79 -1.94 7.61
CA PHE A 200 -23.67 -1.08 6.82
C PHE A 200 -24.81 -1.93 6.25
N SER A 201 -26.00 -1.35 6.14
CA SER A 201 -27.19 -1.96 5.59
C SER A 201 -27.99 -0.94 4.79
N ASP A 202 -28.90 -1.43 3.96
CA ASP A 202 -29.92 -0.60 3.29
C ASP A 202 -29.33 0.53 2.41
N TYR A 203 -28.16 0.30 1.80
CA TYR A 203 -27.57 1.27 0.88
C TYR A 203 -28.30 1.28 -0.47
N GLN A 204 -28.44 2.47 -1.04
CA GLN A 204 -28.96 2.66 -2.40
C GLN A 204 -27.88 3.22 -3.30
N ILE A 205 -27.74 2.63 -4.50
CA ILE A 205 -26.89 3.20 -5.54
C ILE A 205 -27.73 4.28 -6.24
N ILE A 206 -27.33 5.54 -6.09
CA ILE A 206 -27.92 6.67 -6.81
C ILE A 206 -27.09 6.89 -8.07
N TYR A 207 -27.71 6.74 -9.24
CA TYR A 207 -27.08 6.97 -10.53
C TYR A 207 -27.25 8.44 -10.96
#